data_de32f8078233e88520c7664e4c05b088
#
_entry.id   de32f8078233e88520c7664e4c05b088
#
_cell.length_a   1.000
_cell.length_b   1.000
_cell.length_c   1.000
_cell.angle_alpha   90.00
_cell.angle_beta   90.00
_cell.angle_gamma   90.00
#
_symmetry.space_group_name_H-M   'P 1'
#
loop_
_entity.id
_entity.type
_entity.pdbx_description
1 polymer ?
#
loop_
_entity_poly.entity_id
_entity_poly.type
_entity_poly.pdbx_seq_one_letter_code
_entity_poly.pdbx_strand_id
1 'polypeptide(L)'
;MMLEISLDDSDLQRGLGQLLRNARHPRPMMRAIAAELLSITEDNFESESWGGKKWPANTRGGKILQKSGQLAASIHTASGSHFARIGTNKPYAAIHQFGGTVKAKNKPYLVFKVGDGFRRVKQVKIPARPYLPMGKGGTLQAGAESRLLDVALDALAQGVRK
;
A
#
# COMPACT_ATOMS: atom_id res chain seq x y z
N MET A 1 26.18 26.62 -52.40
CA MET A 1 25.24 25.57 -51.94
C MET A 1 24.59 26.05 -50.67
N MET A 2 23.29 26.06 -50.61
CA MET A 2 22.51 26.39 -49.41
C MET A 2 21.97 25.09 -48.82
N LEU A 3 22.19 24.85 -47.55
CA LEU A 3 21.61 23.73 -46.78
C LEU A 3 20.44 24.28 -45.99
N GLU A 4 19.23 23.81 -46.30
CA GLU A 4 18.03 24.13 -45.53
C GLU A 4 17.65 22.89 -44.69
N ILE A 5 17.50 23.10 -43.39
CA ILE A 5 17.04 22.09 -42.48
C ILE A 5 15.72 22.57 -41.87
N SER A 6 14.63 21.87 -42.15
CA SER A 6 13.34 22.11 -41.54
C SER A 6 13.02 21.01 -40.53
N LEU A 7 12.49 21.38 -39.37
CA LEU A 7 12.02 20.46 -38.34
C LEU A 7 10.51 20.60 -38.25
N ASP A 8 9.79 19.50 -38.49
CA ASP A 8 8.37 19.41 -38.16
C ASP A 8 8.22 18.92 -36.73
N ASP A 9 7.77 19.80 -35.84
CA ASP A 9 7.58 19.53 -34.42
C ASP A 9 6.11 19.27 -34.02
N SER A 10 5.23 19.10 -35.01
CA SER A 10 3.78 18.93 -34.79
C SER A 10 3.45 17.73 -33.89
N ASP A 11 4.18 16.63 -34.04
CA ASP A 11 4.02 15.44 -33.17
C ASP A 11 4.50 15.71 -31.76
N LEU A 12 5.58 16.45 -31.61
CA LEU A 12 6.10 16.86 -30.30
C LEU A 12 5.10 17.78 -29.59
N GLN A 13 4.55 18.76 -30.29
CA GLN A 13 3.55 19.71 -29.76
C GLN A 13 2.27 18.97 -29.34
N ARG A 14 1.81 18.00 -30.13
CA ARG A 14 0.66 17.16 -29.77
C ARG A 14 0.94 16.34 -28.51
N GLY A 15 2.09 15.70 -28.42
CA GLY A 15 2.52 14.93 -27.25
C GLY A 15 2.59 15.77 -25.97
N LEU A 16 3.22 16.94 -26.05
CA LEU A 16 3.30 17.88 -24.92
C LEU A 16 1.92 18.40 -24.51
N GLY A 17 1.06 18.70 -25.47
CA GLY A 17 -0.32 19.10 -25.23
C GLY A 17 -1.12 18.00 -24.51
N GLN A 18 -0.90 16.72 -24.85
CA GLN A 18 -1.55 15.59 -24.17
C GLN A 18 -1.04 15.43 -22.74
N LEU A 19 0.27 15.51 -22.52
CA LEU A 19 0.85 15.49 -21.16
C LEU A 19 0.27 16.61 -20.30
N LEU A 20 0.16 17.81 -20.84
CA LEU A 20 -0.40 18.95 -20.11
C LEU A 20 -1.88 18.72 -19.75
N ARG A 21 -2.68 18.17 -20.68
CA ARG A 21 -4.08 17.80 -20.39
C ARG A 21 -4.16 16.76 -19.29
N ASN A 22 -3.34 15.70 -19.35
CA ASN A 22 -3.31 14.66 -18.32
C ASN A 22 -2.91 15.22 -16.94
N ALA A 23 -1.93 16.13 -16.90
CA ALA A 23 -1.51 16.79 -15.67
C ALA A 23 -2.59 17.70 -15.06
N ARG A 24 -3.39 18.37 -15.91
CA ARG A 24 -4.53 19.19 -15.48
C ARG A 24 -5.73 18.38 -14.99
N HIS A 25 -5.83 17.11 -15.40
CA HIS A 25 -6.88 16.17 -15.00
C HIS A 25 -6.30 14.94 -14.31
N PRO A 26 -5.77 15.07 -13.09
CA PRO A 26 -4.97 14.02 -12.43
C PRO A 26 -5.77 12.85 -11.87
N ARG A 27 -7.10 12.84 -11.98
CA ARG A 27 -7.93 11.72 -11.46
C ARG A 27 -7.52 10.33 -11.94
N PRO A 28 -7.23 10.10 -13.26
CA PRO A 28 -6.76 8.80 -13.72
C PRO A 28 -5.44 8.39 -13.07
N MET A 29 -4.51 9.33 -12.91
CA MET A 29 -3.23 9.11 -12.23
C MET A 29 -3.44 8.74 -10.76
N MET A 30 -4.29 9.49 -10.04
CA MET A 30 -4.60 9.19 -8.63
C MET A 30 -5.30 7.83 -8.46
N ARG A 31 -6.13 7.44 -9.42
CA ARG A 31 -6.74 6.10 -9.44
C ARG A 31 -5.70 5.00 -9.65
N ALA A 32 -4.75 5.21 -10.57
CA ALA A 32 -3.65 4.27 -10.82
C ALA A 32 -2.77 4.13 -9.58
N ILE A 33 -2.42 5.22 -8.91
CA ILE A 33 -1.67 5.22 -7.65
C ILE A 33 -2.45 4.44 -6.56
N ALA A 34 -3.76 4.67 -6.42
CA ALA A 34 -4.58 3.95 -5.45
C ALA A 34 -4.61 2.44 -5.71
N ALA A 35 -4.73 2.02 -6.97
CA ALA A 35 -4.67 0.63 -7.37
C ALA A 35 -3.30 0.01 -7.06
N GLU A 36 -2.21 0.74 -7.30
CA GLU A 36 -0.87 0.27 -7.01
C GLU A 36 -0.61 0.15 -5.50
N LEU A 37 -1.13 1.06 -4.68
CA LEU A 37 -1.09 0.92 -3.21
C LEU A 37 -1.77 -0.39 -2.75
N LEU A 38 -2.89 -0.75 -3.38
CA LEU A 38 -3.57 -2.02 -3.09
C LEU A 38 -2.72 -3.21 -3.52
N SER A 39 -2.18 -3.19 -4.74
CA SER A 39 -1.31 -4.25 -5.26
C SER A 39 -0.09 -4.50 -4.36
N ILE A 40 0.59 -3.45 -3.91
CA ILE A 40 1.71 -3.56 -2.97
C ILE A 40 1.26 -4.20 -1.65
N THR A 41 0.07 -3.84 -1.17
CA THR A 41 -0.49 -4.41 0.07
C THR A 41 -0.80 -5.90 -0.09
N GLU A 42 -1.38 -6.30 -1.21
CA GLU A 42 -1.64 -7.71 -1.53
C GLU A 42 -0.35 -8.52 -1.61
N ASP A 43 0.68 -7.99 -2.28
CA ASP A 43 2.02 -8.57 -2.32
C ASP A 43 2.62 -8.76 -0.93
N ASN A 44 2.42 -7.79 -0.02
CA ASN A 44 2.88 -7.90 1.37
C ASN A 44 2.20 -9.05 2.12
N PHE A 45 0.89 -9.26 1.91
CA PHE A 45 0.16 -10.38 2.49
C PHE A 45 0.58 -11.72 1.87
N GLU A 46 0.78 -11.76 0.56
CA GLU A 46 1.19 -12.98 -0.13
C GLU A 46 2.59 -13.43 0.28
N SER A 47 3.54 -12.48 0.28
CA SER A 47 4.93 -12.73 0.64
C SER A 47 5.20 -12.79 2.13
N GLU A 48 4.23 -12.39 2.98
CA GLU A 48 4.38 -12.23 4.43
C GLU A 48 5.60 -11.36 4.79
N SER A 49 5.74 -10.24 4.07
CA SER A 49 6.90 -9.35 4.17
C SER A 49 6.52 -7.88 3.97
N TRP A 50 7.44 -6.99 4.22
CA TRP A 50 7.32 -5.56 3.99
C TRP A 50 8.62 -5.01 3.43
N GLY A 51 8.59 -4.55 2.18
CA GLY A 51 9.78 -4.10 1.46
C GLY A 51 10.89 -5.16 1.42
N GLY A 52 10.51 -6.44 1.23
CA GLY A 52 11.43 -7.58 1.21
C GLY A 52 11.81 -8.13 2.59
N LYS A 53 11.43 -7.45 3.69
CA LYS A 53 11.71 -7.90 5.05
C LYS A 53 10.58 -8.78 5.57
N LYS A 54 10.86 -10.04 5.85
CA LYS A 54 9.86 -11.00 6.36
C LYS A 54 9.26 -10.55 7.69
N TRP A 55 7.96 -10.78 7.85
CA TRP A 55 7.28 -10.54 9.12
C TRP A 55 7.73 -11.51 10.20
N PRO A 56 7.72 -11.08 11.48
CA PRO A 56 7.92 -12.01 12.60
C PRO A 56 6.91 -13.15 12.54
N ALA A 57 7.41 -14.38 12.72
CA ALA A 57 6.57 -15.58 12.70
C ALA A 57 5.41 -15.48 13.71
N ASN A 58 4.31 -16.16 13.41
CA ASN A 58 3.24 -16.34 14.38
C ASN A 58 3.49 -17.62 15.21
N THR A 59 2.95 -17.66 16.42
CA THR A 59 3.07 -18.81 17.32
C THR A 59 2.08 -19.94 17.00
N ARG A 60 1.15 -19.72 16.06
CA ARG A 60 0.05 -20.64 15.77
C ARG A 60 0.27 -21.47 14.51
N GLY A 61 1.31 -21.14 13.72
CA GLY A 61 1.47 -21.68 12.37
C GLY A 61 0.44 -21.11 11.39
N GLY A 62 0.53 -21.52 10.12
CA GLY A 62 -0.31 -21.02 9.04
C GLY A 62 0.03 -19.58 8.59
N LYS A 63 -0.77 -19.05 7.68
CA LYS A 63 -0.55 -17.72 7.12
C LYS A 63 -0.65 -16.62 8.17
N ILE A 64 0.33 -15.71 8.17
CA ILE A 64 0.41 -14.58 9.10
C ILE A 64 -0.64 -13.54 8.72
N LEU A 65 -1.38 -13.02 9.72
CA LEU A 65 -2.46 -12.03 9.59
C LEU A 65 -3.66 -12.46 8.72
N GLN A 66 -3.69 -13.70 8.25
CA GLN A 66 -4.69 -14.18 7.28
C GLN A 66 -5.52 -15.38 7.80
N LYS A 67 -5.56 -15.64 9.12
CA LYS A 67 -6.30 -16.77 9.68
C LYS A 67 -7.77 -16.83 9.24
N SER A 68 -8.46 -15.70 9.27
CA SER A 68 -9.85 -15.55 8.81
C SER A 68 -9.96 -14.82 7.48
N GLY A 69 -8.86 -14.30 6.94
CA GLY A 69 -8.86 -13.44 5.75
C GLY A 69 -9.50 -12.06 5.93
N GLN A 70 -10.16 -11.80 7.06
CA GLN A 70 -10.95 -10.57 7.25
C GLN A 70 -10.12 -9.29 7.20
N LEU A 71 -8.87 -9.30 7.66
CA LEU A 71 -8.02 -8.11 7.59
C LEU A 71 -7.65 -7.78 6.15
N ALA A 72 -7.14 -8.76 5.41
CA ALA A 72 -6.81 -8.58 3.99
C ALA A 72 -8.02 -8.17 3.16
N ALA A 73 -9.16 -8.83 3.35
CA ALA A 73 -10.42 -8.52 2.66
C ALA A 73 -11.02 -7.16 3.03
N SER A 74 -10.59 -6.55 4.14
CA SER A 74 -11.09 -5.25 4.58
C SER A 74 -10.29 -4.05 4.04
N ILE A 75 -9.21 -4.31 3.32
CA ILE A 75 -8.41 -3.25 2.72
C ILE A 75 -9.20 -2.62 1.57
N HIS A 76 -9.28 -1.32 1.57
CA HIS A 76 -9.96 -0.55 0.53
C HIS A 76 -9.17 0.70 0.17
N THR A 77 -9.38 1.18 -1.04
CA THR A 77 -8.76 2.39 -1.56
C THR A 77 -9.80 3.44 -1.88
N ALA A 78 -9.37 4.69 -1.90
CA ALA A 78 -10.13 5.80 -2.44
C ALA A 78 -9.20 6.76 -3.15
N SER A 79 -9.70 7.42 -4.18
CA SER A 79 -8.96 8.44 -4.91
C SER A 79 -9.85 9.59 -5.34
N GLY A 80 -9.26 10.75 -5.50
CA GLY A 80 -9.89 11.96 -6.02
C GLY A 80 -8.99 12.65 -7.01
N SER A 81 -9.18 13.96 -7.21
CA SER A 81 -8.34 14.75 -8.11
C SER A 81 -6.92 14.94 -7.56
N HIS A 82 -6.76 15.00 -6.23
CA HIS A 82 -5.48 15.36 -5.59
C HIS A 82 -5.07 14.40 -4.47
N PHE A 83 -5.70 13.24 -4.37
CA PHE A 83 -5.34 12.24 -3.37
C PHE A 83 -5.56 10.83 -3.87
N ALA A 84 -4.74 9.93 -3.38
CA ALA A 84 -4.94 8.48 -3.37
C ALA A 84 -4.70 8.00 -1.94
N ARG A 85 -5.54 7.11 -1.44
CA ARG A 85 -5.42 6.57 -0.08
C ARG A 85 -5.81 5.11 -0.04
N ILE A 86 -5.24 4.41 0.95
CA ILE A 86 -5.52 3.02 1.27
C ILE A 86 -5.73 2.89 2.77
N GLY A 87 -6.57 1.99 3.19
CA GLY A 87 -6.85 1.76 4.61
C GLY A 87 -7.80 0.62 4.87
N THR A 88 -8.16 0.47 6.11
CA THR A 88 -9.10 -0.54 6.60
C THR A 88 -9.93 0.03 7.75
N ASN A 89 -11.13 -0.49 7.93
CA ASN A 89 -12.03 -0.15 9.03
C ASN A 89 -11.91 -1.09 10.24
N LYS A 90 -10.97 -2.03 10.23
CA LYS A 90 -10.83 -2.99 11.34
C LYS A 90 -10.17 -2.34 12.55
N PRO A 91 -10.79 -2.40 13.75
CA PRO A 91 -10.26 -1.74 14.94
C PRO A 91 -8.92 -2.29 15.42
N TYR A 92 -8.58 -3.53 15.07
CA TYR A 92 -7.31 -4.17 15.40
C TYR A 92 -6.21 -3.95 14.33
N ALA A 93 -6.51 -3.24 13.27
CA ALA A 93 -5.59 -3.03 12.14
C ALA A 93 -4.30 -2.33 12.55
N ALA A 94 -4.42 -1.25 13.32
CA ALA A 94 -3.28 -0.42 13.73
C ALA A 94 -2.25 -1.20 14.56
N ILE A 95 -2.71 -2.08 15.46
CA ILE A 95 -1.77 -2.86 16.31
C ILE A 95 -0.99 -3.89 15.49
N HIS A 96 -1.55 -4.41 14.41
CA HIS A 96 -0.83 -5.29 13.49
C HIS A 96 0.14 -4.51 12.62
N GLN A 97 -0.25 -3.34 12.14
CA GLN A 97 0.60 -2.47 11.31
C GLN A 97 1.82 -1.99 12.09
N PHE A 98 1.62 -1.48 13.30
CA PHE A 98 2.66 -0.76 14.06
C PHE A 98 3.21 -1.54 15.26
N GLY A 99 2.61 -2.67 15.58
CA GLY A 99 2.90 -3.37 16.82
C GLY A 99 2.37 -2.63 18.04
N GLY A 100 2.56 -3.21 19.19
CA GLY A 100 2.18 -2.58 20.46
C GLY A 100 1.93 -3.58 21.58
N THR A 101 1.44 -3.08 22.71
CA THR A 101 1.10 -3.88 23.86
C THR A 101 -0.40 -3.81 24.14
N VAL A 102 -1.06 -4.95 24.10
CA VAL A 102 -2.46 -5.09 24.52
C VAL A 102 -2.50 -5.40 26.01
N LYS A 103 -3.24 -4.60 26.77
CA LYS A 103 -3.47 -4.78 28.20
C LYS A 103 -4.93 -5.09 28.46
N ALA A 104 -5.21 -5.87 29.50
CA ALA A 104 -6.56 -6.07 29.97
C ALA A 104 -7.13 -4.73 30.48
N LYS A 105 -8.34 -4.34 30.03
CA LYS A 105 -8.98 -3.07 30.42
C LYS A 105 -9.98 -3.25 31.58
N ASN A 106 -10.95 -4.15 31.36
CA ASN A 106 -12.10 -4.33 32.28
C ASN A 106 -12.04 -5.64 33.06
N LYS A 107 -11.04 -6.46 32.82
CA LYS A 107 -10.82 -7.75 33.51
C LYS A 107 -9.37 -7.79 33.99
N PRO A 108 -9.07 -8.55 35.05
CA PRO A 108 -7.71 -8.61 35.60
C PRO A 108 -6.70 -9.27 34.63
N TYR A 109 -7.20 -10.03 33.66
CA TYR A 109 -6.36 -10.77 32.72
C TYR A 109 -6.96 -10.80 31.32
N LEU A 110 -6.08 -10.88 30.32
CA LEU A 110 -6.39 -11.35 28.97
C LEU A 110 -6.40 -12.87 28.98
N VAL A 111 -7.43 -13.47 28.38
CA VAL A 111 -7.55 -14.94 28.27
C VAL A 111 -7.60 -15.29 26.79
N PHE A 112 -6.71 -16.16 26.35
CA PHE A 112 -6.68 -16.66 24.97
C PHE A 112 -6.28 -18.13 24.92
N LYS A 113 -6.75 -18.80 23.87
CA LYS A 113 -6.49 -20.22 23.66
C LYS A 113 -5.07 -20.43 23.11
N VAL A 114 -4.31 -21.35 23.73
CA VAL A 114 -2.99 -21.79 23.27
C VAL A 114 -2.99 -23.32 23.24
N GLY A 115 -2.95 -23.89 22.04
CA GLY A 115 -3.15 -25.34 21.89
C GLY A 115 -4.54 -25.75 22.40
N ASP A 116 -4.58 -26.76 23.25
CA ASP A 116 -5.83 -27.26 23.86
C ASP A 116 -6.19 -26.54 25.17
N GLY A 117 -5.34 -25.64 25.67
CA GLY A 117 -5.54 -24.91 26.91
C GLY A 117 -5.80 -23.42 26.74
N PHE A 118 -6.03 -22.75 27.89
CA PHE A 118 -6.19 -21.31 27.99
C PHE A 118 -5.03 -20.69 28.76
N ARG A 119 -4.52 -19.58 28.25
CA ARG A 119 -3.49 -18.78 28.91
C ARG A 119 -4.06 -17.48 29.44
N ARG A 120 -3.70 -17.11 30.65
CA ARG A 120 -4.07 -15.84 31.29
C ARG A 120 -2.84 -14.97 31.45
N VAL A 121 -2.88 -13.74 30.93
CA VAL A 121 -1.77 -12.79 31.05
C VAL A 121 -2.31 -11.38 31.28
N LYS A 122 -1.54 -10.53 31.95
CA LYS A 122 -1.93 -9.13 32.17
C LYS A 122 -1.79 -8.30 30.89
N GLN A 123 -0.82 -8.67 30.06
CA GLN A 123 -0.55 -7.98 28.80
C GLN A 123 0.07 -8.92 27.77
N VAL A 124 -0.08 -8.57 26.50
CA VAL A 124 0.55 -9.27 25.36
C VAL A 124 1.23 -8.23 24.48
N LYS A 125 2.48 -8.46 24.13
CA LYS A 125 3.18 -7.67 23.14
C LYS A 125 2.91 -8.25 21.75
N ILE A 126 2.36 -7.43 20.86
CA ILE A 126 2.09 -7.77 19.46
C ILE A 126 3.25 -7.18 18.63
N PRO A 127 4.01 -8.00 17.90
CA PRO A 127 5.06 -7.49 17.03
C PRO A 127 4.44 -6.75 15.84
N ALA A 128 5.12 -5.71 15.36
CA ALA A 128 4.73 -5.03 14.14
C ALA A 128 4.85 -5.97 12.93
N ARG A 129 3.84 -5.99 12.11
CA ARG A 129 3.78 -6.68 10.82
C ARG A 129 3.14 -5.72 9.82
N PRO A 130 3.89 -4.72 9.35
CA PRO A 130 3.36 -3.74 8.42
C PRO A 130 2.84 -4.44 7.16
N TYR A 131 1.61 -4.17 6.77
CA TYR A 131 0.99 -4.70 5.56
C TYR A 131 0.61 -3.58 4.59
N LEU A 132 0.35 -2.37 5.08
CA LEU A 132 0.21 -1.19 4.22
C LEU A 132 1.59 -0.71 3.73
N PRO A 133 1.68 -0.13 2.52
CA PRO A 133 2.97 0.29 1.96
C PRO A 133 3.62 1.47 2.68
N MET A 134 2.95 2.06 3.66
CA MET A 134 3.48 3.13 4.51
C MET A 134 3.64 2.67 5.94
N GLY A 135 4.82 2.91 6.50
CA GLY A 135 5.17 2.67 7.88
C GLY A 135 4.86 3.86 8.79
N LYS A 136 5.34 3.79 10.02
CA LYS A 136 5.21 4.85 11.00
C LYS A 136 5.90 6.14 10.51
N GLY A 137 5.20 7.27 10.65
CA GLY A 137 5.74 8.57 10.17
C GLY A 137 5.63 8.81 8.67
N GLY A 138 4.88 7.98 7.92
CA GLY A 138 4.65 8.17 6.50
C GLY A 138 5.78 7.65 5.59
N THR A 139 6.73 6.91 6.13
CA THR A 139 7.82 6.31 5.34
C THR A 139 7.29 5.19 4.46
N LEU A 140 7.53 5.27 3.15
CA LEU A 140 7.21 4.19 2.21
C LEU A 140 8.12 2.99 2.41
N GLN A 141 7.58 1.78 2.18
CA GLN A 141 8.40 0.57 2.13
C GLN A 141 9.37 0.60 0.94
N ALA A 142 10.47 -0.13 1.06
CA ALA A 142 11.44 -0.25 -0.03
C ALA A 142 10.76 -0.72 -1.33
N GLY A 143 11.07 -0.06 -2.44
CA GLY A 143 10.50 -0.33 -3.75
C GLY A 143 9.11 0.27 -4.03
N ALA A 144 8.38 0.74 -3.02
CA ALA A 144 7.05 1.31 -3.23
C ALA A 144 7.09 2.64 -3.99
N GLU A 145 8.05 3.51 -3.67
CA GLU A 145 8.21 4.79 -4.35
C GLU A 145 8.40 4.62 -5.86
N SER A 146 9.28 3.73 -6.28
CA SER A 146 9.53 3.44 -7.69
C SER A 146 8.26 2.95 -8.39
N ARG A 147 7.56 1.98 -7.80
CA ARG A 147 6.31 1.45 -8.36
C ARG A 147 5.22 2.52 -8.50
N LEU A 148 5.05 3.36 -7.49
CA LEU A 148 4.08 4.47 -7.51
C LEU A 148 4.45 5.53 -8.55
N LEU A 149 5.74 5.83 -8.69
CA LEU A 149 6.22 6.76 -9.70
C LEU A 149 6.00 6.22 -11.12
N ASP A 150 6.27 4.95 -11.35
CA ASP A 150 6.06 4.30 -12.65
C ASP A 150 4.60 4.39 -13.10
N VAL A 151 3.64 4.02 -12.25
CA VAL A 151 2.21 4.11 -12.61
C VAL A 151 1.74 5.55 -12.78
N ALA A 152 2.32 6.50 -12.04
CA ALA A 152 2.01 7.92 -12.20
C ALA A 152 2.51 8.45 -13.54
N LEU A 153 3.74 8.11 -13.93
CA LEU A 153 4.33 8.49 -15.22
C LEU A 153 3.57 7.85 -16.38
N ASP A 154 3.21 6.58 -16.28
CA ASP A 154 2.41 5.87 -17.29
C ASP A 154 1.05 6.54 -17.49
N ALA A 155 0.38 6.93 -16.41
CA ALA A 155 -0.89 7.63 -16.47
C ALA A 155 -0.75 9.02 -17.12
N LEU A 156 0.34 9.75 -16.83
CA LEU A 156 0.63 11.04 -17.47
C LEU A 156 0.95 10.88 -18.95
N ALA A 157 1.65 9.81 -19.34
CA ALA A 157 2.05 9.53 -20.73
C ALA A 157 0.92 8.92 -21.56
N GLN A 158 -0.21 8.60 -20.97
CA GLN A 158 -1.32 7.95 -21.67
C GLN A 158 -1.83 8.78 -22.84
N GLY A 159 -1.85 8.18 -24.05
CA GLY A 159 -2.29 8.84 -25.28
C GLY A 159 -1.27 9.82 -25.89
N VAL A 160 -0.06 9.92 -25.34
CA VAL A 160 1.02 10.77 -25.88
C VAL A 160 1.66 10.13 -27.11
N ARG A 161 1.76 8.80 -27.13
CA ARG A 161 2.26 8.02 -28.27
C ARG A 161 1.11 7.24 -28.89
N LYS A 162 0.83 7.49 -30.14
CA LYS A 162 0.10 6.60 -31.02
C LYS A 162 1.03 6.07 -32.09
#